data_9865395d796bda851b3d240a8c2773f0
#
_entry.id   9865395d796bda851b3d240a8c2773f0
#
_cell.length_a   1.000
_cell.length_b   1.000
_cell.length_c   1.000
_cell.angle_alpha   90.00
_cell.angle_beta   90.00
_cell.angle_gamma   90.00
#
_symmetry.space_group_name_H-M   'P 1'
#
loop_
_entity.id
_entity.type
_entity.pdbx_description
1 polymer ?
#
loop_
_entity_poly.entity_id
_entity_poly.type
_entity_poly.pdbx_seq_one_letter_code
_entity_poly.pdbx_strand_id
1 'polypeptide(L)'
;MFGECGRRVVPTVFGLLVLFVVVTNIEAQPAPDYAALLAAADRSDADREADKRRNPAPFLAFADLRPGMKVLDMGAGGGYSTELIARAVAPGGVVYGQNPVDLPVKLKAIFEVRLKTPAMKDVVADIRPFDDPVPPDLHDLDLITFQFFYHDTTYMNVDRIEMDRKLFAVLKPGGFLLIADHSALPGQRTSVGKTLHRIEESTLRQEIETAGFHLVAEGNFWRNPADTHDYPSYQPTKQVDNFVLKFQRPM
;
A
#
# COMPACT_ATOMS: atom_id res chain seq x y z
N MET A 1 31.97 53.39 70.64
CA MET A 1 31.20 53.78 69.43
C MET A 1 31.13 52.54 68.51
N PHE A 2 30.05 51.78 68.61
CA PHE A 2 29.88 50.50 67.97
C PHE A 2 29.01 50.73 66.72
N GLY A 3 29.54 50.38 65.52
CA GLY A 3 28.81 50.44 64.24
C GLY A 3 28.16 49.12 63.96
N GLU A 4 26.81 49.11 63.86
CA GLU A 4 26.00 47.94 63.45
C GLU A 4 26.09 47.67 61.93
N CYS A 5 26.52 46.48 61.62
CA CYS A 5 26.54 45.98 60.24
C CYS A 5 25.19 45.31 59.92
N GLY A 6 24.32 46.04 59.23
CA GLY A 6 23.02 45.50 58.78
C GLY A 6 23.15 44.53 57.58
N ARG A 7 22.89 43.24 57.81
CA ARG A 7 22.74 42.23 56.76
C ARG A 7 21.40 42.41 56.01
N ARG A 8 21.46 42.77 54.73
CA ARG A 8 20.31 42.74 53.86
C ARG A 8 20.07 41.29 53.39
N VAL A 9 18.94 40.73 53.75
CA VAL A 9 18.43 39.43 53.23
C VAL A 9 17.70 39.72 51.95
N VAL A 10 18.21 39.17 50.84
CA VAL A 10 17.52 39.21 49.52
C VAL A 10 16.64 37.97 49.43
N PRO A 11 15.32 38.09 49.20
CA PRO A 11 14.48 36.92 49.02
C PRO A 11 14.67 36.34 47.61
N THR A 12 15.11 35.10 47.56
CA THR A 12 15.16 34.32 46.29
C THR A 12 13.77 33.80 46.00
N VAL A 13 13.14 34.37 45.01
CA VAL A 13 11.84 33.88 44.51
C VAL A 13 12.13 32.71 43.58
N PHE A 14 11.81 31.48 44.01
CA PHE A 14 11.78 30.29 43.16
C PHE A 14 10.50 30.31 42.31
N GLY A 15 10.62 30.69 41.03
CA GLY A 15 9.54 30.57 40.09
C GLY A 15 9.34 29.11 39.67
N LEU A 16 8.21 28.51 40.05
CA LEU A 16 7.83 27.16 39.62
C LEU A 16 7.31 27.25 38.15
N LEU A 17 8.14 26.81 37.21
CA LEU A 17 7.73 26.69 35.79
C LEU A 17 6.85 25.45 35.63
N VAL A 18 5.51 25.63 35.57
CA VAL A 18 4.59 24.54 35.29
C VAL A 18 4.53 24.35 33.77
N LEU A 19 5.16 23.24 33.31
CA LEU A 19 5.10 22.83 31.89
C LEU A 19 3.75 22.18 31.66
N PHE A 20 2.84 22.87 30.97
CA PHE A 20 1.61 22.23 30.44
C PHE A 20 1.93 21.38 29.23
N VAL A 21 1.97 20.05 29.39
CA VAL A 21 1.99 19.11 28.28
C VAL A 21 0.57 19.04 27.72
N VAL A 22 0.34 19.68 26.59
CA VAL A 22 -0.89 19.51 25.82
C VAL A 22 -0.82 18.17 25.11
N VAL A 23 -1.45 17.15 25.68
CA VAL A 23 -1.66 15.86 25.00
C VAL A 23 -2.79 16.07 24.00
N THR A 24 -2.44 16.32 22.74
CA THR A 24 -3.42 16.29 21.66
C THR A 24 -3.75 14.82 21.37
N ASN A 25 -4.96 14.40 21.76
CA ASN A 25 -5.51 13.14 21.28
C ASN A 25 -5.69 13.28 19.77
N ILE A 26 -4.83 12.64 18.98
CA ILE A 26 -5.02 12.47 17.55
C ILE A 26 -6.08 11.36 17.42
N GLU A 27 -7.36 11.77 17.34
CA GLU A 27 -8.42 10.84 16.97
C GLU A 27 -8.11 10.28 15.56
N ALA A 28 -8.12 8.95 15.44
CA ALA A 28 -7.96 8.30 14.15
C ALA A 28 -9.08 8.77 13.21
N GLN A 29 -8.74 9.30 12.06
CA GLN A 29 -9.70 9.71 11.04
C GLN A 29 -10.62 8.53 10.68
N PRO A 30 -11.94 8.74 10.53
CA PRO A 30 -12.86 7.67 10.15
C PRO A 30 -12.50 7.10 8.77
N ALA A 31 -12.85 5.82 8.55
CA ALA A 31 -12.69 5.21 7.24
C ALA A 31 -13.54 5.97 6.20
N PRO A 32 -13.02 6.11 4.96
CA PRO A 32 -13.78 6.69 3.86
C PRO A 32 -15.05 5.89 3.56
N ASP A 33 -16.07 6.55 3.05
CA ASP A 33 -17.22 5.88 2.44
C ASP A 33 -16.82 5.35 1.07
N TYR A 34 -16.40 4.07 1.03
CA TYR A 34 -15.94 3.43 -0.21
C TYR A 34 -17.05 3.34 -1.27
N ALA A 35 -18.34 3.25 -0.88
CA ALA A 35 -19.43 3.23 -1.82
C ALA A 35 -19.60 4.60 -2.51
N ALA A 36 -19.54 5.68 -1.75
CA ALA A 36 -19.56 7.04 -2.31
C ALA A 36 -18.32 7.30 -3.20
N LEU A 37 -17.16 6.80 -2.80
CA LEU A 37 -15.92 6.93 -3.57
C LEU A 37 -16.03 6.22 -4.92
N LEU A 38 -16.58 5.00 -4.97
CA LEU A 38 -16.82 4.25 -6.20
C LEU A 38 -17.90 4.88 -7.08
N ALA A 39 -18.89 5.54 -6.48
CA ALA A 39 -19.97 6.24 -7.17
C ALA A 39 -19.59 7.65 -7.65
N ALA A 40 -18.37 8.14 -7.37
CA ALA A 40 -17.96 9.51 -7.67
C ALA A 40 -18.18 9.85 -9.15
N ALA A 41 -18.81 10.99 -9.45
CA ALA A 41 -19.32 11.35 -10.78
C ALA A 41 -18.19 11.54 -11.82
N ASP A 42 -16.99 11.91 -11.37
CA ASP A 42 -15.82 12.18 -12.17
C ASP A 42 -15.01 10.91 -12.54
N ARG A 43 -15.44 9.71 -12.09
CA ARG A 43 -14.85 8.44 -12.52
C ARG A 43 -15.28 8.07 -13.94
N SER A 44 -14.39 7.46 -14.70
CA SER A 44 -14.66 7.03 -16.07
C SER A 44 -15.63 5.85 -16.13
N ASP A 45 -16.38 5.74 -17.25
CA ASP A 45 -17.23 4.56 -17.49
C ASP A 45 -16.43 3.27 -17.61
N ALA A 46 -15.21 3.34 -18.13
CA ALA A 46 -14.29 2.20 -18.18
C ALA A 46 -13.91 1.68 -16.77
N ASP A 47 -13.74 2.60 -15.80
CA ASP A 47 -13.47 2.22 -14.42
C ASP A 47 -14.69 1.62 -13.73
N ARG A 48 -15.90 2.17 -14.00
CA ARG A 48 -17.16 1.60 -13.50
C ARG A 48 -17.41 0.19 -14.05
N GLU A 49 -17.06 -0.05 -15.30
CA GLU A 49 -17.12 -1.41 -15.87
C GLU A 49 -16.07 -2.33 -15.25
N ALA A 50 -14.86 -1.82 -14.97
CA ALA A 50 -13.84 -2.57 -14.27
C ALA A 50 -14.25 -2.91 -12.83
N ASP A 51 -15.00 -2.03 -12.13
CA ASP A 51 -15.51 -2.28 -10.77
C ASP A 51 -16.38 -3.53 -10.71
N LYS A 52 -17.23 -3.77 -11.72
CA LYS A 52 -18.10 -4.96 -11.77
C LYS A 52 -17.31 -6.27 -11.74
N ARG A 53 -16.17 -6.28 -12.41
CA ARG A 53 -15.28 -7.45 -12.47
C ARG A 53 -14.31 -7.54 -11.29
N ARG A 54 -13.76 -6.39 -10.88
CA ARG A 54 -12.72 -6.34 -9.83
C ARG A 54 -13.27 -6.34 -8.42
N ASN A 55 -14.54 -5.88 -8.25
CA ASN A 55 -15.18 -5.75 -6.93
C ASN A 55 -14.24 -5.12 -5.89
N PRO A 56 -13.84 -3.83 -6.04
CA PRO A 56 -12.76 -3.24 -5.26
C PRO A 56 -13.15 -2.89 -3.81
N ALA A 57 -14.45 -2.73 -3.51
CA ALA A 57 -14.90 -2.27 -2.19
C ALA A 57 -14.38 -3.13 -1.02
N PRO A 58 -14.44 -4.49 -1.07
CA PRO A 58 -13.88 -5.31 0.00
C PRO A 58 -12.37 -5.15 0.18
N PHE A 59 -11.61 -4.97 -0.92
CA PHE A 59 -10.18 -4.74 -0.86
C PHE A 59 -9.84 -3.41 -0.19
N LEU A 60 -10.54 -2.33 -0.57
CA LEU A 60 -10.36 -1.00 0.03
C LEU A 60 -10.68 -1.02 1.54
N ALA A 61 -11.74 -1.73 1.92
CA ALA A 61 -12.10 -1.90 3.33
C ALA A 61 -11.03 -2.71 4.10
N PHE A 62 -10.52 -3.78 3.48
CA PHE A 62 -9.49 -4.62 4.08
C PHE A 62 -8.12 -3.91 4.18
N ALA A 63 -7.82 -3.01 3.25
CA ALA A 63 -6.66 -2.14 3.28
C ALA A 63 -6.69 -1.16 4.46
N ASP A 64 -7.87 -0.84 4.98
CA ASP A 64 -8.11 0.07 6.10
C ASP A 64 -7.54 1.47 5.86
N LEU A 65 -7.77 1.98 4.65
CA LEU A 65 -7.27 3.30 4.23
C LEU A 65 -7.85 4.41 5.09
N ARG A 66 -7.04 5.44 5.35
CA ARG A 66 -7.43 6.62 6.12
C ARG A 66 -6.90 7.89 5.45
N PRO A 67 -7.61 9.01 5.55
CA PRO A 67 -7.08 10.30 5.16
C PRO A 67 -5.72 10.58 5.81
N GLY A 68 -4.81 11.16 5.04
CA GLY A 68 -3.46 11.49 5.50
C GLY A 68 -2.42 10.38 5.36
N MET A 69 -2.80 9.15 4.98
CA MET A 69 -1.85 8.05 4.80
C MET A 69 -0.89 8.30 3.64
N LYS A 70 0.36 7.82 3.80
CA LYS A 70 1.37 7.67 2.75
C LYS A 70 1.35 6.23 2.24
N VAL A 71 1.00 6.04 0.99
CA VAL A 71 0.83 4.71 0.38
C VAL A 71 1.72 4.54 -0.83
N LEU A 72 2.36 3.37 -0.95
CA LEU A 72 2.99 2.92 -2.19
C LEU A 72 2.06 1.91 -2.87
N ASP A 73 1.68 2.16 -4.11
CA ASP A 73 0.96 1.22 -4.97
C ASP A 73 1.95 0.63 -5.98
N MET A 74 2.43 -0.59 -5.69
CA MET A 74 3.40 -1.33 -6.50
C MET A 74 2.73 -1.92 -7.73
N GLY A 75 3.35 -1.72 -8.91
CA GLY A 75 2.78 -2.19 -10.16
C GLY A 75 1.46 -1.49 -10.49
N ALA A 76 1.41 -0.17 -10.35
CA ALA A 76 0.20 0.66 -10.55
C ALA A 76 -0.50 0.45 -11.92
N GLY A 77 0.24 -0.02 -12.93
CA GLY A 77 -0.27 -0.25 -14.27
C GLY A 77 -0.87 1.01 -14.88
N GLY A 78 -2.14 0.97 -15.27
CA GLY A 78 -2.90 2.14 -15.75
C GLY A 78 -3.49 3.00 -14.64
N GLY A 79 -3.19 2.75 -13.35
CA GLY A 79 -3.57 3.59 -12.22
C GLY A 79 -4.99 3.40 -11.69
N TYR A 80 -5.67 2.31 -12.03
CA TYR A 80 -7.01 2.06 -11.55
C TYR A 80 -7.08 1.98 -10.01
N SER A 81 -6.25 1.13 -9.40
CA SER A 81 -6.18 1.00 -7.93
C SER A 81 -5.57 2.26 -7.30
N THR A 82 -4.55 2.82 -7.94
CA THR A 82 -3.88 4.05 -7.50
C THR A 82 -4.87 5.20 -7.31
N GLU A 83 -5.82 5.41 -8.25
CA GLU A 83 -6.85 6.44 -8.13
C GLU A 83 -7.79 6.19 -6.95
N LEU A 84 -8.25 4.95 -6.77
CA LEU A 84 -9.12 4.60 -5.66
C LEU A 84 -8.43 4.82 -4.30
N ILE A 85 -7.15 4.45 -4.21
CA ILE A 85 -6.32 4.68 -3.02
C ILE A 85 -6.14 6.19 -2.79
N ALA A 86 -5.82 6.96 -3.83
CA ALA A 86 -5.64 8.41 -3.73
C ALA A 86 -6.89 9.12 -3.23
N ARG A 87 -8.06 8.73 -3.72
CA ARG A 87 -9.37 9.23 -3.23
C ARG A 87 -9.59 8.88 -1.76
N ALA A 88 -9.20 7.68 -1.35
CA ALA A 88 -9.41 7.19 0.01
C ALA A 88 -8.49 7.83 1.05
N VAL A 89 -7.27 8.20 0.66
CA VAL A 89 -6.31 8.85 1.57
C VAL A 89 -6.39 10.37 1.56
N ALA A 90 -7.22 10.96 0.70
CA ALA A 90 -7.49 12.40 0.70
C ALA A 90 -8.44 12.79 1.86
N PRO A 91 -8.28 13.99 2.44
CA PRO A 91 -7.21 14.95 2.20
C PRO A 91 -5.92 14.60 2.95
N GLY A 92 -4.80 15.15 2.48
CA GLY A 92 -3.50 15.13 3.20
C GLY A 92 -2.67 13.85 3.01
N GLY A 93 -3.22 12.81 2.36
CA GLY A 93 -2.48 11.62 2.00
C GLY A 93 -1.71 11.80 0.68
N VAL A 94 -0.71 10.92 0.48
CA VAL A 94 0.10 10.87 -0.74
C VAL A 94 0.18 9.42 -1.21
N VAL A 95 0.05 9.20 -2.53
CA VAL A 95 0.21 7.88 -3.13
C VAL A 95 1.37 7.90 -4.11
N TYR A 96 2.31 7.00 -3.91
CA TYR A 96 3.39 6.73 -4.86
C TYR A 96 2.95 5.60 -5.77
N GLY A 97 2.64 5.92 -7.03
CA GLY A 97 2.25 4.93 -8.04
C GLY A 97 3.49 4.43 -8.77
N GLN A 98 4.07 3.31 -8.30
CA GLN A 98 5.25 2.72 -8.91
C GLN A 98 4.87 1.88 -10.12
N ASN A 99 5.62 2.04 -11.19
CA ASN A 99 5.57 1.21 -12.39
C ASN A 99 6.97 0.78 -12.84
N PRO A 100 7.14 -0.43 -13.40
CA PRO A 100 8.41 -0.85 -13.92
C PRO A 100 8.81 -0.04 -15.17
N VAL A 101 10.11 0.01 -15.44
CA VAL A 101 10.67 0.77 -16.57
C VAL A 101 10.13 0.30 -17.94
N ASP A 102 9.84 -0.99 -18.04
CA ASP A 102 9.34 -1.68 -19.24
C ASP A 102 7.81 -1.84 -19.26
N LEU A 103 7.09 -1.00 -18.49
CA LEU A 103 5.62 -0.99 -18.51
C LEU A 103 5.10 -0.89 -19.95
N PRO A 104 4.14 -1.75 -20.37
CA PRO A 104 3.56 -1.70 -21.72
C PRO A 104 3.07 -0.30 -22.08
N VAL A 105 3.43 0.16 -23.28
CA VAL A 105 3.14 1.53 -23.78
C VAL A 105 1.69 1.94 -23.58
N LYS A 106 0.75 0.99 -23.80
CA LYS A 106 -0.68 1.24 -23.61
C LYS A 106 -1.02 1.59 -22.15
N LEU A 107 -0.46 0.85 -21.18
CA LEU A 107 -0.70 1.11 -19.76
C LEU A 107 -0.06 2.41 -19.31
N LYS A 108 1.16 2.69 -19.79
CA LYS A 108 1.84 3.95 -19.55
C LYS A 108 1.00 5.14 -20.02
N ALA A 109 0.47 5.09 -21.24
CA ALA A 109 -0.38 6.17 -21.78
C ALA A 109 -1.67 6.35 -20.96
N ILE A 110 -2.30 5.25 -20.50
CA ILE A 110 -3.48 5.31 -19.63
C ILE A 110 -3.13 5.98 -18.30
N PHE A 111 -2.01 5.60 -17.69
CA PHE A 111 -1.55 6.17 -16.42
C PHE A 111 -1.25 7.67 -16.56
N GLU A 112 -0.54 8.08 -17.61
CA GLU A 112 -0.22 9.49 -17.89
C GLU A 112 -1.47 10.37 -18.10
N VAL A 113 -2.51 9.82 -18.75
CA VAL A 113 -3.80 10.52 -18.88
C VAL A 113 -4.50 10.64 -17.53
N ARG A 114 -4.52 9.56 -16.74
CA ARG A 114 -5.13 9.52 -15.41
C ARG A 114 -4.48 10.49 -14.45
N LEU A 115 -3.16 10.61 -14.45
CA LEU A 115 -2.41 11.55 -13.60
C LEU A 115 -2.83 13.02 -13.77
N LYS A 116 -3.48 13.37 -14.89
CA LYS A 116 -3.99 14.74 -15.13
C LYS A 116 -5.35 15.01 -14.50
N THR A 117 -5.99 14.00 -13.91
CA THR A 117 -7.30 14.16 -13.27
C THR A 117 -7.17 14.76 -11.88
N PRO A 118 -8.17 15.51 -11.38
CA PRO A 118 -8.15 16.08 -10.03
C PRO A 118 -8.00 15.04 -8.91
N ALA A 119 -8.49 13.82 -9.11
CA ALA A 119 -8.38 12.74 -8.15
C ALA A 119 -6.92 12.28 -7.92
N MET A 120 -6.06 12.50 -8.91
CA MET A 120 -4.65 12.07 -8.88
C MET A 120 -3.68 13.20 -8.48
N LYS A 121 -4.18 14.35 -8.03
CA LYS A 121 -3.35 15.54 -7.72
C LYS A 121 -2.25 15.29 -6.68
N ASP A 122 -2.50 14.38 -5.74
CA ASP A 122 -1.58 13.99 -4.66
C ASP A 122 -0.90 12.63 -4.96
N VAL A 123 -0.88 12.21 -6.24
CA VAL A 123 -0.17 11.01 -6.70
C VAL A 123 1.18 11.39 -7.28
N VAL A 124 2.22 10.71 -6.81
CA VAL A 124 3.59 10.79 -7.34
C VAL A 124 3.82 9.57 -8.22
N ALA A 125 4.01 9.79 -9.53
CA ALA A 125 4.38 8.72 -10.44
C ALA A 125 5.86 8.36 -10.25
N ASP A 126 6.14 7.08 -10.04
CA ASP A 126 7.49 6.57 -9.84
C ASP A 126 7.77 5.44 -10.85
N ILE A 127 8.76 5.65 -11.72
CA ILE A 127 9.15 4.67 -12.75
C ILE A 127 10.49 4.06 -12.33
N ARG A 128 10.43 2.89 -11.72
CA ARG A 128 11.60 2.20 -11.14
C ARG A 128 11.47 0.69 -11.31
N PRO A 129 12.59 -0.05 -11.34
CA PRO A 129 12.55 -1.50 -11.34
C PRO A 129 11.94 -2.04 -10.03
N PHE A 130 11.39 -3.26 -10.06
CA PHE A 130 10.75 -3.84 -8.88
C PHE A 130 11.72 -4.15 -7.74
N ASP A 131 12.98 -4.48 -8.03
CA ASP A 131 14.04 -4.70 -7.03
C ASP A 131 14.67 -3.41 -6.48
N ASP A 132 14.27 -2.26 -7.03
CA ASP A 132 14.58 -0.93 -6.48
C ASP A 132 13.34 -0.02 -6.55
N PRO A 133 12.23 -0.38 -5.86
CA PRO A 133 10.90 0.16 -6.15
C PRO A 133 10.64 1.55 -5.59
N VAL A 134 11.54 2.09 -4.77
CA VAL A 134 11.31 3.36 -4.06
C VAL A 134 12.52 4.29 -4.13
N PRO A 135 12.31 5.62 -4.16
CA PRO A 135 13.40 6.58 -4.02
C PRO A 135 14.15 6.39 -2.69
N PRO A 136 15.47 6.65 -2.64
CA PRO A 136 16.28 6.43 -1.44
C PRO A 136 15.85 7.23 -0.20
N ASP A 137 15.17 8.35 -0.40
CA ASP A 137 14.68 9.26 0.65
C ASP A 137 13.23 8.97 1.07
N LEU A 138 12.56 8.02 0.40
CA LEU A 138 11.21 7.62 0.77
C LEU A 138 11.26 6.67 1.98
N HIS A 139 10.54 7.01 3.03
CA HIS A 139 10.45 6.26 4.28
C HIS A 139 9.12 6.53 5.00
N ASP A 140 8.84 5.76 6.04
CA ASP A 140 7.67 5.90 6.91
C ASP A 140 6.33 5.81 6.17
N LEU A 141 6.24 4.87 5.21
CA LEU A 141 4.95 4.54 4.58
C LEU A 141 4.02 3.85 5.57
N ASP A 142 2.74 4.18 5.48
CA ASP A 142 1.67 3.54 6.27
C ASP A 142 1.28 2.19 5.68
N LEU A 143 1.23 2.12 4.35
CA LEU A 143 0.75 0.98 3.59
C LEU A 143 1.50 0.84 2.27
N ILE A 144 1.75 -0.41 1.88
CA ILE A 144 2.11 -0.78 0.52
C ILE A 144 1.01 -1.69 -0.01
N THR A 145 0.52 -1.44 -1.23
CA THR A 145 -0.35 -2.36 -1.98
C THR A 145 0.39 -2.94 -3.17
N PHE A 146 0.24 -4.25 -3.40
CA PHE A 146 0.83 -4.94 -4.53
C PHE A 146 -0.19 -5.94 -5.10
N GLN A 147 -0.88 -5.55 -6.19
CA GLN A 147 -2.03 -6.28 -6.70
C GLN A 147 -1.77 -6.88 -8.06
N PHE A 148 -1.86 -8.21 -8.14
CA PHE A 148 -1.84 -8.98 -9.39
C PHE A 148 -0.58 -8.78 -10.25
N PHE A 149 0.56 -8.60 -9.60
CA PHE A 149 1.84 -8.37 -10.27
C PHE A 149 3.02 -9.10 -9.63
N TYR A 150 2.87 -9.61 -8.39
CA TYR A 150 3.97 -10.31 -7.71
C TYR A 150 4.38 -11.58 -8.49
N HIS A 151 3.42 -12.33 -9.04
CA HIS A 151 3.70 -13.49 -9.87
C HIS A 151 4.55 -13.16 -11.11
N ASP A 152 4.44 -11.96 -11.67
CA ASP A 152 5.25 -11.54 -12.84
C ASP A 152 6.72 -11.39 -12.47
N THR A 153 7.04 -10.98 -11.25
CA THR A 153 8.42 -10.87 -10.77
C THR A 153 9.16 -12.21 -10.75
N THR A 154 8.43 -13.33 -10.78
CA THR A 154 9.00 -14.69 -10.77
C THR A 154 9.74 -15.07 -12.06
N TYR A 155 9.42 -14.42 -13.18
CA TYR A 155 10.05 -14.67 -14.48
C TYR A 155 10.67 -13.40 -15.09
N MET A 156 10.47 -12.24 -14.48
CA MET A 156 11.20 -11.02 -14.79
C MET A 156 12.60 -11.10 -14.17
N ASN A 157 13.53 -10.29 -14.66
CA ASN A 157 14.87 -10.19 -14.05
C ASN A 157 14.80 -9.30 -12.80
N VAL A 158 14.17 -9.81 -11.74
CA VAL A 158 13.94 -9.11 -10.46
C VAL A 158 14.55 -9.93 -9.33
N ASP A 159 15.39 -9.29 -8.52
CA ASP A 159 15.80 -9.84 -7.23
C ASP A 159 14.67 -9.66 -6.21
N ARG A 160 13.80 -10.67 -6.06
CA ARG A 160 12.64 -10.61 -5.16
C ARG A 160 13.03 -10.51 -3.69
N ILE A 161 14.17 -11.08 -3.30
CA ILE A 161 14.67 -10.98 -1.92
C ILE A 161 15.01 -9.51 -1.61
N GLU A 162 15.71 -8.86 -2.54
CA GLU A 162 16.04 -7.44 -2.41
C GLU A 162 14.79 -6.55 -2.48
N MET A 163 13.87 -6.85 -3.38
CA MET A 163 12.58 -6.17 -3.48
C MET A 163 11.84 -6.20 -2.14
N ASP A 164 11.60 -7.39 -1.59
CA ASP A 164 10.83 -7.59 -0.35
C ASP A 164 11.53 -6.92 0.84
N ARG A 165 12.87 -6.97 0.90
CA ARG A 165 13.67 -6.30 1.92
C ARG A 165 13.53 -4.77 1.85
N LYS A 166 13.49 -4.18 0.66
CA LYS A 166 13.26 -2.73 0.46
C LYS A 166 11.84 -2.34 0.83
N LEU A 167 10.84 -3.15 0.45
CA LEU A 167 9.46 -2.92 0.88
C LEU A 167 9.33 -2.95 2.41
N PHE A 168 10.04 -3.87 3.07
CA PHE A 168 10.09 -3.89 4.54
C PHE A 168 10.71 -2.61 5.11
N ALA A 169 11.84 -2.17 4.55
CA ALA A 169 12.59 -1.03 5.08
C ALA A 169 11.84 0.30 4.96
N VAL A 170 11.05 0.50 3.89
CA VAL A 170 10.37 1.77 3.61
C VAL A 170 9.08 1.98 4.42
N LEU A 171 8.48 0.91 4.94
CA LEU A 171 7.33 1.00 5.83
C LEU A 171 7.74 1.54 7.21
N LYS A 172 6.88 2.27 7.87
CA LYS A 172 7.06 2.58 9.31
C LYS A 172 6.90 1.31 10.16
N PRO A 173 7.47 1.24 11.37
CA PRO A 173 7.12 0.18 12.32
C PRO A 173 5.60 0.13 12.52
N GLY A 174 5.01 -1.06 12.46
CA GLY A 174 3.55 -1.26 12.48
C GLY A 174 2.83 -0.99 11.15
N GLY A 175 3.52 -0.53 10.11
CA GLY A 175 2.96 -0.36 8.76
C GLY A 175 2.64 -1.69 8.08
N PHE A 176 1.84 -1.65 7.01
CA PHE A 176 1.30 -2.85 6.38
C PHE A 176 1.74 -3.01 4.92
N LEU A 177 1.93 -4.28 4.53
CA LEU A 177 2.04 -4.70 3.13
C LEU A 177 0.81 -5.55 2.80
N LEU A 178 0.03 -5.12 1.81
CA LEU A 178 -1.17 -5.81 1.33
C LEU A 178 -0.93 -6.34 -0.07
N ILE A 179 -0.87 -7.66 -0.21
CA ILE A 179 -0.65 -8.33 -1.49
C ILE A 179 -1.90 -9.12 -1.88
N ALA A 180 -2.32 -8.94 -3.12
CA ALA A 180 -3.32 -9.79 -3.76
C ALA A 180 -2.72 -10.40 -5.02
N ASP A 181 -2.90 -11.73 -5.21
CA ASP A 181 -2.42 -12.37 -6.42
C ASP A 181 -3.28 -13.59 -6.81
N HIS A 182 -3.05 -14.10 -8.01
CA HIS A 182 -3.75 -15.23 -8.60
C HIS A 182 -3.19 -16.55 -8.07
N SER A 183 -4.08 -17.38 -7.50
CA SER A 183 -3.70 -18.65 -6.88
C SER A 183 -3.22 -19.67 -7.91
N ALA A 184 -2.08 -20.29 -7.65
CA ALA A 184 -1.63 -21.51 -8.31
C ALA A 184 -1.95 -22.75 -7.44
N LEU A 185 -1.89 -23.95 -8.03
CA LEU A 185 -2.08 -25.19 -7.30
C LEU A 185 -0.90 -25.47 -6.34
N PRO A 186 -1.15 -26.17 -5.22
CA PRO A 186 -0.10 -26.62 -4.31
C PRO A 186 1.01 -27.40 -5.05
N GLY A 187 2.27 -27.06 -4.76
CA GLY A 187 3.45 -27.63 -5.38
C GLY A 187 3.90 -26.94 -6.68
N GLN A 188 3.13 -26.05 -7.25
CA GLN A 188 3.53 -25.28 -8.44
C GLN A 188 4.50 -24.14 -8.13
N ARG A 189 4.50 -23.64 -6.91
CA ARG A 189 5.39 -22.57 -6.45
C ARG A 189 5.39 -21.35 -7.39
N THR A 190 6.52 -21.07 -8.05
CA THR A 190 6.70 -19.99 -9.04
C THR A 190 6.70 -20.48 -10.48
N SER A 191 6.64 -21.80 -10.74
CA SER A 191 6.88 -22.41 -12.05
C SER A 191 5.86 -22.00 -13.12
N VAL A 192 4.67 -21.58 -12.71
CA VAL A 192 3.56 -21.20 -13.61
C VAL A 192 3.37 -19.69 -13.74
N GLY A 193 4.24 -18.87 -13.14
CA GLY A 193 4.17 -17.41 -13.21
C GLY A 193 4.09 -16.89 -14.64
N LYS A 194 5.01 -17.32 -15.50
CA LYS A 194 5.05 -16.89 -16.90
C LYS A 194 3.93 -17.45 -17.78
N THR A 195 3.46 -18.66 -17.49
CA THR A 195 2.52 -19.39 -18.38
C THR A 195 1.06 -19.18 -18.00
N LEU A 196 0.77 -19.20 -16.70
CA LEU A 196 -0.58 -19.06 -16.16
C LEU A 196 -0.83 -17.73 -15.45
N HIS A 197 0.21 -16.91 -15.27
CA HIS A 197 0.15 -15.68 -14.45
C HIS A 197 -0.44 -15.96 -13.07
N ARG A 198 0.17 -16.92 -12.36
CA ARG A 198 -0.25 -17.39 -11.04
C ARG A 198 0.99 -17.67 -10.18
N ILE A 199 0.81 -17.61 -8.87
CA ILE A 199 1.81 -18.00 -7.88
C ILE A 199 1.15 -18.81 -6.77
N GLU A 200 1.87 -19.79 -6.21
CA GLU A 200 1.40 -20.50 -5.03
C GLU A 200 1.44 -19.59 -3.81
N GLU A 201 0.30 -19.47 -3.13
CA GLU A 201 0.12 -18.58 -1.97
C GLU A 201 1.15 -18.84 -0.87
N SER A 202 1.41 -20.11 -0.57
CA SER A 202 2.40 -20.52 0.46
C SER A 202 3.82 -20.07 0.10
N THR A 203 4.17 -20.04 -1.20
CA THR A 203 5.48 -19.58 -1.68
C THR A 203 5.61 -18.08 -1.50
N LEU A 204 4.63 -17.29 -1.94
CA LEU A 204 4.62 -15.83 -1.74
C LEU A 204 4.67 -15.49 -0.25
N ARG A 205 3.84 -16.12 0.55
CA ARG A 205 3.83 -15.93 2.00
C ARG A 205 5.20 -16.17 2.62
N GLN A 206 5.86 -17.28 2.27
CA GLN A 206 7.19 -17.61 2.77
C GLN A 206 8.24 -16.57 2.37
N GLU A 207 8.22 -16.07 1.14
CA GLU A 207 9.15 -15.04 0.66
C GLU A 207 8.98 -13.75 1.48
N ILE A 208 7.77 -13.27 1.66
CA ILE A 208 7.46 -12.06 2.43
C ILE A 208 7.81 -12.23 3.93
N GLU A 209 7.47 -13.36 4.54
CA GLU A 209 7.84 -13.63 5.94
C GLU A 209 9.37 -13.72 6.12
N THR A 210 10.10 -14.22 5.11
CA THR A 210 11.57 -14.25 5.13
C THR A 210 12.19 -12.85 5.12
N ALA A 211 11.52 -11.85 4.53
CA ALA A 211 11.95 -10.45 4.60
C ALA A 211 11.68 -9.78 5.96
N GLY A 212 11.03 -10.47 6.90
CA GLY A 212 10.78 -10.02 8.27
C GLY A 212 9.35 -9.58 8.56
N PHE A 213 8.45 -9.68 7.59
CA PHE A 213 7.03 -9.38 7.79
C PHE A 213 6.32 -10.50 8.58
N HIS A 214 5.22 -10.14 9.26
CA HIS A 214 4.32 -11.10 9.89
C HIS A 214 2.96 -11.05 9.22
N LEU A 215 2.42 -12.20 8.78
CA LEU A 215 1.04 -12.29 8.31
C LEU A 215 0.08 -12.00 9.47
N VAL A 216 -0.84 -11.04 9.28
CA VAL A 216 -1.78 -10.61 10.33
C VAL A 216 -3.25 -10.81 9.93
N ALA A 217 -3.56 -10.92 8.64
CA ALA A 217 -4.91 -11.18 8.17
C ALA A 217 -4.91 -11.75 6.74
N GLU A 218 -5.99 -12.46 6.41
CA GLU A 218 -6.27 -13.01 5.08
C GLU A 218 -7.66 -12.54 4.62
N GLY A 219 -7.76 -12.08 3.35
CA GLY A 219 -9.01 -11.68 2.74
C GLY A 219 -9.56 -12.78 1.83
N ASN A 220 -10.78 -13.27 2.12
CA ASN A 220 -11.41 -14.35 1.36
C ASN A 220 -12.43 -13.87 0.31
N PHE A 221 -12.57 -12.56 0.13
CA PHE A 221 -13.60 -11.93 -0.70
C PHE A 221 -13.38 -12.08 -2.22
N TRP A 222 -12.21 -12.53 -2.65
CA TRP A 222 -11.87 -12.81 -4.04
C TRP A 222 -11.53 -14.29 -4.30
N ARG A 223 -11.81 -15.17 -3.32
CA ARG A 223 -11.67 -16.62 -3.50
C ARG A 223 -12.72 -17.17 -4.44
N ASN A 224 -12.31 -18.10 -5.29
CA ASN A 224 -13.19 -18.86 -6.18
C ASN A 224 -12.85 -20.35 -6.15
N PRO A 225 -13.51 -21.14 -5.30
CA PRO A 225 -13.26 -22.59 -5.21
C PRO A 225 -13.55 -23.37 -6.49
N ALA A 226 -14.26 -22.76 -7.46
CA ALA A 226 -14.56 -23.39 -8.75
C ALA A 226 -13.46 -23.19 -9.80
N ASP A 227 -12.41 -22.39 -9.48
CA ASP A 227 -11.25 -22.22 -10.36
C ASP A 227 -10.41 -23.50 -10.40
N THR A 228 -10.20 -24.07 -11.58
CA THR A 228 -9.38 -25.28 -11.78
C THR A 228 -7.88 -24.99 -11.80
N HIS A 229 -7.47 -23.73 -11.83
CA HIS A 229 -6.08 -23.23 -11.83
C HIS A 229 -5.22 -23.71 -13.04
N ASP A 230 -5.83 -24.25 -14.08
CA ASP A 230 -5.16 -24.84 -15.25
C ASP A 230 -5.17 -23.94 -16.51
N TYR A 231 -5.66 -22.70 -16.35
CA TYR A 231 -5.72 -21.69 -17.42
C TYR A 231 -5.09 -20.36 -16.98
N PRO A 232 -4.63 -19.54 -17.95
CA PRO A 232 -4.07 -18.23 -17.64
C PRO A 232 -5.08 -17.30 -16.94
N SER A 233 -4.65 -16.60 -15.89
CA SER A 233 -5.50 -15.74 -15.07
C SER A 233 -6.15 -14.57 -15.83
N TYR A 234 -5.57 -14.18 -16.97
CA TYR A 234 -6.10 -13.10 -17.82
C TYR A 234 -7.22 -13.53 -18.77
N GLN A 235 -7.69 -14.78 -18.73
CA GLN A 235 -8.82 -15.22 -19.58
C GLN A 235 -10.13 -14.54 -19.15
N PRO A 236 -10.77 -13.73 -20.04
CA PRO A 236 -11.88 -12.86 -19.64
C PRO A 236 -13.17 -13.60 -19.30
N THR A 237 -13.31 -14.86 -19.68
CA THR A 237 -14.53 -15.67 -19.54
C THR A 237 -14.55 -16.52 -18.26
N LYS A 238 -13.45 -16.53 -17.51
CA LYS A 238 -13.32 -17.34 -16.30
C LYS A 238 -13.05 -16.44 -15.08
N GLN A 239 -13.70 -16.75 -13.99
CA GLN A 239 -13.42 -16.10 -12.70
C GLN A 239 -12.27 -16.82 -12.02
N VAL A 240 -11.21 -16.09 -11.74
CA VAL A 240 -9.96 -16.60 -11.16
C VAL A 240 -10.06 -16.62 -9.64
N ASP A 241 -9.49 -17.66 -9.02
CA ASP A 241 -9.24 -17.68 -7.57
C ASP A 241 -8.07 -16.76 -7.23
N ASN A 242 -8.31 -15.85 -6.29
CA ASN A 242 -7.31 -14.91 -5.83
C ASN A 242 -7.20 -14.97 -4.31
N PHE A 243 -5.97 -14.96 -3.81
CA PHE A 243 -5.70 -14.73 -2.40
C PHE A 243 -5.40 -13.25 -2.13
N VAL A 244 -5.68 -12.82 -0.90
CA VAL A 244 -5.34 -11.49 -0.40
C VAL A 244 -4.72 -11.64 0.98
N LEU A 245 -3.48 -11.22 1.13
CA LEU A 245 -2.69 -11.36 2.36
C LEU A 245 -2.29 -9.99 2.88
N LYS A 246 -2.51 -9.75 4.17
CA LYS A 246 -2.08 -8.54 4.87
C LYS A 246 -0.97 -8.89 5.85
N PHE A 247 0.20 -8.32 5.57
CA PHE A 247 1.38 -8.47 6.41
C PHE A 247 1.65 -7.17 7.16
N GLN A 248 2.30 -7.29 8.30
CA GLN A 248 2.72 -6.15 9.10
C GLN A 248 4.24 -6.14 9.28
N ARG A 249 4.86 -4.96 9.13
CA ARG A 249 6.19 -4.72 9.68
C ARG A 249 6.07 -4.66 11.21
N PRO A 250 6.78 -5.49 11.98
CA PRO A 250 6.77 -5.42 13.45
C PRO A 250 7.08 -4.02 14.00
N MET A 251 6.61 -3.77 15.23
CA MET A 251 6.86 -2.52 15.97
C MET A 251 8.33 -2.36 16.34
#